data_baa86cbe4d043d5295b4118abe88dd12
#
_entry.id   baa86cbe4d043d5295b4118abe88dd12
#
_cell.length_a   1.000
_cell.length_b   1.000
_cell.length_c   1.000
_cell.angle_alpha   90.00
_cell.angle_beta   90.00
_cell.angle_gamma   90.00
#
_symmetry.space_group_name_H-M   'P 1'
#
loop_
_entity.id
_entity.type
_entity.pdbx_description
1 polymer ?
#
loop_
_entity_poly.entity_id
_entity_poly.type
_entity_poly.pdbx_seq_one_letter_code
_entity_poly.pdbx_strand_id
1 'polypeptide(L)'
;MKILDKIIKSNVISLIIVTIILILMTVFITSKYIESKFKNTYVVDNFVVNTDRKIKTKLEKLSDEEGLKNKEYDINITNNGIKRNYKILLSPIIDNDDQIRVSFNNNTIRNLSSFDKEDNSYVIYKYYLPSSYSSLNNIKIWQKQDSNLNNINVDFKIEFKID
;
A
#
# COMPACT_ATOMS: atom_id res chain seq x y z
N MET A 1 6.22 43.73 -44.03
CA MET A 1 5.25 42.64 -43.96
C MET A 1 5.90 41.28 -43.86
N LYS A 2 6.77 40.81 -44.77
CA LYS A 2 7.35 39.43 -44.75
C LYS A 2 8.18 39.08 -43.49
N ILE A 3 8.86 40.03 -42.81
CA ILE A 3 9.67 39.78 -41.60
C ILE A 3 8.79 39.55 -40.39
N LEU A 4 7.69 40.31 -40.25
CA LEU A 4 6.76 40.16 -39.13
C LEU A 4 6.02 38.85 -39.20
N ASP A 5 5.60 38.40 -40.37
CA ASP A 5 4.98 37.08 -40.58
C ASP A 5 5.92 35.92 -40.23
N LYS A 6 7.22 36.08 -40.52
CA LYS A 6 8.22 35.04 -40.15
C LYS A 6 8.43 34.95 -38.64
N ILE A 7 8.43 36.11 -37.94
CA ILE A 7 8.58 36.13 -36.46
C ILE A 7 7.34 35.54 -35.78
N ILE A 8 6.12 35.88 -36.27
CA ILE A 8 4.88 35.35 -35.72
C ILE A 8 4.81 33.84 -35.92
N LYS A 9 5.12 33.31 -37.12
CA LYS A 9 5.17 31.87 -37.37
C LYS A 9 6.19 31.15 -36.48
N SER A 10 7.38 31.73 -36.27
CA SER A 10 8.40 31.16 -35.38
C SER A 10 7.90 31.06 -33.93
N ASN A 11 7.24 32.10 -33.42
CA ASN A 11 6.71 32.10 -32.05
C ASN A 11 5.54 31.13 -31.89
N VAL A 12 4.67 30.99 -32.86
CA VAL A 12 3.57 30.00 -32.86
C VAL A 12 4.10 28.58 -32.86
N ILE A 13 5.10 28.29 -33.70
CA ILE A 13 5.77 26.97 -33.73
C ILE A 13 6.43 26.65 -32.38
N SER A 14 7.14 27.62 -31.81
CA SER A 14 7.77 27.46 -30.50
C SER A 14 6.72 27.19 -29.41
N LEU A 15 5.59 27.88 -29.41
CA LEU A 15 4.49 27.66 -28.46
C LEU A 15 3.90 26.26 -28.58
N ILE A 16 3.69 25.79 -29.82
CA ILE A 16 3.18 24.44 -30.08
C ILE A 16 4.16 23.40 -29.54
N ILE A 17 5.44 23.55 -29.80
CA ILE A 17 6.47 22.61 -29.31
C ILE A 17 6.50 22.57 -27.77
N VAL A 18 6.47 23.71 -27.11
CA VAL A 18 6.44 23.78 -25.64
C VAL A 18 5.16 23.11 -25.09
N THR A 19 4.02 23.33 -25.71
CA THR A 19 2.74 22.69 -25.31
C THR A 19 2.82 21.18 -25.42
N ILE A 20 3.36 20.67 -26.53
CA ILE A 20 3.55 19.21 -26.74
C ILE A 20 4.47 18.63 -25.68
N ILE A 21 5.58 19.29 -25.37
CA ILE A 21 6.52 18.85 -24.33
C ILE A 21 5.84 18.79 -22.96
N LEU A 22 5.04 19.79 -22.60
CA LEU A 22 4.29 19.82 -21.33
C LEU A 22 3.27 18.68 -21.26
N ILE A 23 2.56 18.40 -22.32
CA ILE A 23 1.62 17.27 -22.39
C ILE A 23 2.37 15.95 -22.20
N LEU A 24 3.48 15.74 -22.91
CA LEU A 24 4.29 14.53 -22.78
C LEU A 24 4.84 14.36 -21.38
N MET A 25 5.34 15.44 -20.75
CA MET A 25 5.81 15.39 -19.36
C MET A 25 4.68 15.04 -18.39
N THR A 26 3.50 15.61 -18.56
CA THR A 26 2.34 15.30 -17.71
C THR A 26 1.94 13.84 -17.86
N VAL A 27 1.87 13.31 -19.08
CA VAL A 27 1.58 11.90 -19.34
C VAL A 27 2.65 10.99 -18.74
N PHE A 28 3.91 11.35 -18.86
CA PHE A 28 5.03 10.57 -18.27
C PHE A 28 4.97 10.57 -16.74
N ILE A 29 4.73 11.71 -16.10
CA ILE A 29 4.63 11.81 -14.63
C ILE A 29 3.41 11.02 -14.12
N THR A 30 2.26 11.15 -14.78
CA THR A 30 1.05 10.40 -14.40
C THR A 30 1.24 8.90 -14.61
N SER A 31 1.87 8.47 -15.71
CA SER A 31 2.19 7.07 -15.98
C SER A 31 3.12 6.49 -14.91
N LYS A 32 4.20 7.21 -14.55
CA LYS A 32 5.11 6.81 -13.47
C LYS A 32 4.44 6.76 -12.11
N TYR A 33 3.56 7.70 -11.80
CA TYR A 33 2.77 7.69 -10.57
C TYR A 33 1.83 6.49 -10.51
N ILE A 34 1.13 6.19 -11.60
CA ILE A 34 0.26 5.01 -11.71
C ILE A 34 1.09 3.73 -11.59
N GLU A 35 2.19 3.61 -12.34
CA GLU A 35 3.08 2.45 -12.28
C GLU A 35 3.64 2.23 -10.87
N SER A 36 4.02 3.28 -10.15
CA SER A 36 4.50 3.17 -8.77
C SER A 36 3.40 2.71 -7.79
N LYS A 37 2.16 3.16 -8.01
CA LYS A 37 1.00 2.78 -7.18
C LYS A 37 0.51 1.36 -7.47
N PHE A 38 0.68 0.86 -8.71
CA PHE A 38 0.22 -0.47 -9.14
C PHE A 38 1.35 -1.51 -9.22
N LYS A 39 2.53 -1.19 -8.73
CA LYS A 39 3.74 -2.02 -8.85
C LYS A 39 3.61 -3.43 -8.27
N ASN A 40 2.62 -3.68 -7.43
CA ASN A 40 2.40 -4.94 -6.73
C ASN A 40 0.96 -5.45 -6.88
N THR A 41 0.36 -5.27 -8.07
CA THR A 41 -0.95 -5.85 -8.36
C THR A 41 -0.80 -7.32 -8.75
N TYR A 42 -1.65 -8.17 -8.17
CA TYR A 42 -1.78 -9.57 -8.55
C TYR A 42 -3.23 -10.02 -8.49
N VAL A 43 -3.53 -11.09 -9.19
CA VAL A 43 -4.88 -11.65 -9.25
C VAL A 43 -4.88 -13.00 -8.56
N VAL A 44 -5.87 -13.21 -7.69
CA VAL A 44 -6.14 -14.49 -7.04
C VAL A 44 -7.59 -14.82 -7.33
N ASP A 45 -7.85 -15.82 -8.18
CA ASP A 45 -9.17 -16.13 -8.71
C ASP A 45 -9.82 -14.88 -9.35
N ASN A 46 -10.97 -14.43 -8.84
CA ASN A 46 -11.65 -13.21 -9.30
C ASN A 46 -11.29 -11.95 -8.49
N PHE A 47 -10.30 -12.02 -7.59
CA PHE A 47 -9.84 -10.88 -6.81
C PHE A 47 -8.63 -10.23 -7.45
N VAL A 48 -8.71 -8.91 -7.60
CA VAL A 48 -7.56 -8.06 -7.93
C VAL A 48 -7.05 -7.45 -6.62
N VAL A 49 -5.82 -7.79 -6.25
CA VAL A 49 -5.20 -7.32 -5.01
C VAL A 49 -4.03 -6.42 -5.35
N ASN A 50 -4.09 -5.21 -4.84
CA ASN A 50 -3.04 -4.20 -4.96
C ASN A 50 -2.50 -3.88 -3.57
N THR A 51 -1.23 -4.19 -3.32
CA THR A 51 -0.61 -4.00 -2.01
C THR A 51 0.89 -3.81 -2.12
N ASP A 52 1.50 -3.19 -1.12
CA ASP A 52 2.96 -3.07 -0.98
C ASP A 52 3.68 -4.43 -0.79
N ARG A 53 2.96 -5.51 -0.62
CA ARG A 53 3.43 -6.90 -0.42
C ARG A 53 4.48 -7.11 0.67
N LYS A 54 5.35 -6.14 0.94
CA LYS A 54 6.45 -6.26 1.90
C LYS A 54 6.53 -5.06 2.81
N ILE A 55 6.66 -5.34 4.09
CA ILE A 55 6.97 -4.37 5.13
C ILE A 55 8.39 -4.65 5.61
N LYS A 56 9.37 -4.07 4.95
CA LYS A 56 10.77 -4.17 5.35
C LYS A 56 11.20 -2.88 6.01
N THR A 57 11.29 -2.91 7.34
CA THR A 57 11.61 -1.71 8.12
C THR A 57 12.19 -2.05 9.48
N LYS A 58 12.87 -1.08 10.04
CA LYS A 58 13.23 -1.03 11.45
C LYS A 58 12.06 -0.36 12.18
N LEU A 59 11.43 -1.09 13.09
CA LEU A 59 10.30 -0.57 13.86
C LEU A 59 10.76 0.49 14.84
N GLU A 60 10.05 1.60 14.88
CA GLU A 60 10.25 2.65 15.87
C GLU A 60 9.47 2.35 17.13
N LYS A 61 10.03 2.72 18.29
CA LYS A 61 9.34 2.67 19.58
C LYS A 61 8.41 3.86 19.69
N LEU A 62 7.11 3.62 19.63
CA LEU A 62 6.10 4.65 19.63
C LEU A 62 5.02 4.36 20.66
N SER A 63 4.42 5.41 21.20
CA SER A 63 3.14 5.32 21.89
C SER A 63 2.05 4.90 20.89
N ASP A 64 0.92 4.41 21.36
CA ASP A 64 -0.17 4.01 20.49
C ASP A 64 -0.72 5.21 19.67
N GLU A 65 -0.70 6.42 20.24
CA GLU A 65 -1.13 7.64 19.56
C GLU A 65 -0.18 8.05 18.42
N GLU A 66 1.13 7.93 18.63
CA GLU A 66 2.15 8.19 17.61
C GLU A 66 2.14 7.09 16.55
N GLY A 67 1.97 5.82 16.96
CA GLY A 67 1.87 4.68 16.07
C GLY A 67 0.71 4.79 15.07
N LEU A 68 -0.42 5.37 15.47
CA LEU A 68 -1.53 5.66 14.55
C LEU A 68 -1.21 6.75 13.51
N LYS A 69 -0.18 7.55 13.72
CA LYS A 69 0.32 8.55 12.74
C LYS A 69 1.46 8.02 11.89
N ASN A 70 1.92 6.79 12.15
CA ASN A 70 3.03 6.17 11.44
C ASN A 70 2.65 5.77 10.00
N LYS A 71 3.65 5.33 9.24
CA LYS A 71 3.50 4.88 7.85
C LYS A 71 2.40 3.83 7.71
N GLU A 72 1.56 4.02 6.72
CA GLU A 72 0.52 3.07 6.30
C GLU A 72 1.03 2.17 5.19
N TYR A 73 0.57 0.91 5.23
CA TYR A 73 0.75 -0.07 4.17
C TYR A 73 -0.62 -0.42 3.61
N ASP A 74 -0.90 0.06 2.42
CA ASP A 74 -2.20 -0.05 1.78
C ASP A 74 -2.43 -1.42 1.15
N ILE A 75 -3.66 -1.90 1.28
CA ILE A 75 -4.14 -3.14 0.66
C ILE A 75 -5.49 -2.84 0.01
N ASN A 76 -5.51 -2.71 -1.30
CA ASN A 76 -6.76 -2.52 -2.06
C ASN A 76 -7.17 -3.86 -2.68
N ILE A 77 -8.39 -4.28 -2.41
CA ILE A 77 -8.93 -5.57 -2.84
C ILE A 77 -10.22 -5.31 -3.63
N THR A 78 -10.29 -5.78 -4.86
CA THR A 78 -11.49 -5.72 -5.69
C THR A 78 -11.95 -7.13 -6.02
N ASN A 79 -13.20 -7.47 -5.72
CA ASN A 79 -13.82 -8.72 -6.08
C ASN A 79 -14.65 -8.56 -7.35
N ASN A 80 -14.20 -9.15 -8.45
CA ASN A 80 -14.90 -9.17 -9.74
C ASN A 80 -15.79 -10.41 -9.94
N GLY A 81 -15.85 -11.27 -8.93
CA GLY A 81 -16.61 -12.52 -8.98
C GLY A 81 -17.76 -12.58 -7.98
N ILE A 82 -18.05 -13.76 -7.51
CA ILE A 82 -19.06 -14.02 -6.48
C ILE A 82 -18.57 -13.63 -5.09
N LYS A 83 -19.50 -13.41 -4.16
CA LYS A 83 -19.18 -13.19 -2.75
C LYS A 83 -18.36 -14.35 -2.18
N ARG A 84 -17.21 -14.04 -1.57
CA ARG A 84 -16.32 -15.00 -0.91
C ARG A 84 -15.70 -14.45 0.36
N ASN A 85 -15.29 -15.33 1.23
CA ASN A 85 -14.45 -15.00 2.37
C ASN A 85 -13.00 -14.86 1.94
N TYR A 86 -12.29 -14.01 2.63
CA TYR A 86 -10.85 -13.81 2.42
C TYR A 86 -10.14 -13.49 3.73
N LYS A 87 -8.83 -13.71 3.71
CA LYS A 87 -7.91 -13.37 4.81
C LYS A 87 -6.78 -12.47 4.30
N ILE A 88 -6.37 -11.56 5.16
CA ILE A 88 -5.11 -10.82 5.01
C ILE A 88 -4.14 -11.40 6.03
N LEU A 89 -3.02 -11.88 5.56
CA LEU A 89 -2.00 -12.54 6.34
C LEU A 89 -0.72 -11.70 6.38
N LEU A 90 0.00 -11.77 7.50
CA LEU A 90 1.31 -11.17 7.67
C LEU A 90 2.31 -12.27 8.05
N SER A 91 3.30 -12.52 7.21
CA SER A 91 4.32 -13.57 7.41
C SER A 91 5.75 -13.00 7.35
N PRO A 92 6.73 -13.64 7.98
CA PRO A 92 6.65 -14.83 8.83
C PRO A 92 6.21 -14.51 10.25
N ILE A 93 5.90 -15.54 11.03
CA ILE A 93 5.81 -15.42 12.50
C ILE A 93 7.22 -15.16 13.04
N ILE A 94 7.33 -14.22 13.96
CA ILE A 94 8.60 -13.79 14.54
C ILE A 94 8.60 -13.94 16.06
N ASP A 95 9.79 -14.03 16.63
CA ASP A 95 9.98 -13.94 18.08
C ASP A 95 9.65 -12.53 18.58
N ASN A 96 9.29 -12.41 19.86
CA ASN A 96 8.95 -11.14 20.51
C ASN A 96 7.78 -10.37 19.84
N ASP A 97 6.85 -11.09 19.23
CA ASP A 97 5.65 -10.54 18.59
C ASP A 97 4.72 -9.84 19.61
N ASP A 98 4.85 -10.11 20.89
CA ASP A 98 4.18 -9.41 21.99
C ASP A 98 4.66 -7.96 22.18
N GLN A 99 5.87 -7.62 21.67
CA GLN A 99 6.46 -6.27 21.69
C GLN A 99 6.06 -5.41 20.50
N ILE A 100 5.27 -5.96 19.56
CA ILE A 100 4.86 -5.28 18.35
C ILE A 100 3.37 -4.96 18.39
N ARG A 101 3.06 -3.72 18.07
CA ARG A 101 1.70 -3.21 17.90
C ARG A 101 1.32 -3.18 16.44
N VAL A 102 0.08 -3.55 16.17
CA VAL A 102 -0.52 -3.49 14.83
C VAL A 102 -1.88 -2.79 14.92
N SER A 103 -2.13 -1.89 14.00
CA SER A 103 -3.46 -1.33 13.75
C SER A 103 -3.90 -1.71 12.35
N PHE A 104 -5.15 -2.16 12.22
CA PHE A 104 -5.80 -2.43 10.95
C PHE A 104 -6.96 -1.44 10.76
N ASN A 105 -6.96 -0.72 9.63
CA ASN A 105 -7.96 0.32 9.28
C ASN A 105 -8.12 1.41 10.34
N ASN A 106 -7.05 1.75 11.06
CA ASN A 106 -7.04 2.73 12.15
C ASN A 106 -8.06 2.44 13.28
N ASN A 107 -8.56 1.22 13.38
CA ASN A 107 -9.57 0.86 14.36
C ASN A 107 -8.93 0.37 15.66
N THR A 108 -8.71 -0.94 15.76
CA THR A 108 -8.24 -1.55 17.01
C THR A 108 -6.74 -1.74 16.97
N ILE A 109 -6.06 -1.22 18.01
CA ILE A 109 -4.64 -1.49 18.23
C ILE A 109 -4.52 -2.79 19.01
N ARG A 110 -3.73 -3.73 18.51
CA ARG A 110 -3.50 -5.04 19.12
C ARG A 110 -2.02 -5.39 19.15
N ASN A 111 -1.63 -6.26 20.09
CA ASN A 111 -0.32 -6.91 20.00
C ASN A 111 -0.32 -7.88 18.81
N LEU A 112 0.79 -7.98 18.09
CA LEU A 112 0.92 -8.93 16.99
C LEU A 112 0.72 -10.37 17.47
N SER A 113 1.19 -10.70 18.69
CA SER A 113 0.98 -11.99 19.35
C SER A 113 -0.48 -12.38 19.58
N SER A 114 -1.40 -11.39 19.59
CA SER A 114 -2.82 -11.63 19.85
C SER A 114 -3.65 -12.00 18.61
N PHE A 115 -3.04 -11.99 17.43
CA PHE A 115 -3.69 -12.45 16.20
C PHE A 115 -3.62 -13.97 16.08
N ASP A 116 -4.66 -14.55 15.50
CA ASP A 116 -4.66 -15.98 15.15
C ASP A 116 -3.46 -16.28 14.24
N LYS A 117 -2.90 -17.49 14.41
CA LYS A 117 -1.76 -17.95 13.62
C LYS A 117 -2.21 -19.10 12.72
N GLU A 118 -1.88 -18.99 11.43
CA GLU A 118 -2.17 -20.01 10.42
C GLU A 118 -0.89 -20.24 9.61
N ASP A 119 -0.44 -21.49 9.53
CA ASP A 119 0.84 -21.86 8.94
C ASP A 119 1.99 -21.03 9.59
N ASN A 120 2.72 -20.25 8.80
CA ASN A 120 3.77 -19.35 9.29
C ASN A 120 3.33 -17.88 9.19
N SER A 121 2.07 -17.57 9.50
CA SER A 121 1.50 -16.24 9.31
C SER A 121 0.55 -15.86 10.42
N TYR A 122 0.43 -14.55 10.66
CA TYR A 122 -0.61 -13.95 11.48
C TYR A 122 -1.82 -13.64 10.61
N VAL A 123 -3.02 -13.99 11.07
CA VAL A 123 -4.29 -13.63 10.41
C VAL A 123 -4.71 -12.24 10.88
N ILE A 124 -4.30 -11.22 10.15
CA ILE A 124 -4.55 -9.81 10.53
C ILE A 124 -6.02 -9.45 10.36
N TYR A 125 -6.64 -9.97 9.30
CA TYR A 125 -8.04 -9.68 9.00
C TYR A 125 -8.69 -10.87 8.30
N LYS A 126 -9.95 -11.12 8.65
CA LYS A 126 -10.79 -12.14 8.03
C LYS A 126 -12.17 -11.56 7.82
N TYR A 127 -12.64 -11.55 6.59
CA TYR A 127 -13.95 -11.02 6.23
C TYR A 127 -14.45 -11.59 4.91
N TYR A 128 -15.64 -11.18 4.51
CA TYR A 128 -16.17 -11.48 3.18
C TYR A 128 -16.22 -10.21 2.32
N LEU A 129 -16.06 -10.36 1.02
CA LEU A 129 -16.22 -9.26 0.08
C LEU A 129 -17.36 -9.59 -0.90
N PRO A 130 -18.41 -8.74 -0.97
CA PRO A 130 -19.49 -8.92 -1.93
C PRO A 130 -18.99 -8.91 -3.37
N SER A 131 -19.80 -9.43 -4.29
CA SER A 131 -19.55 -9.36 -5.72
C SER A 131 -19.45 -7.91 -6.20
N SER A 132 -18.52 -7.63 -7.10
CA SER A 132 -18.30 -6.31 -7.70
C SER A 132 -18.05 -5.19 -6.68
N TYR A 133 -17.42 -5.52 -5.56
CA TYR A 133 -17.10 -4.58 -4.49
C TYR A 133 -15.59 -4.42 -4.30
N SER A 134 -15.17 -3.23 -3.89
CA SER A 134 -13.78 -2.95 -3.53
C SER A 134 -13.67 -2.55 -2.08
N SER A 135 -12.57 -2.97 -1.43
CA SER A 135 -12.23 -2.63 -0.07
C SER A 135 -10.80 -2.07 -0.03
N LEU A 136 -10.66 -0.86 0.50
CA LEU A 136 -9.37 -0.28 0.83
C LEU A 136 -9.08 -0.53 2.29
N ASN A 137 -7.97 -1.18 2.57
CA ASN A 137 -7.52 -1.48 3.91
C ASN A 137 -6.10 -0.93 4.10
N ASN A 138 -5.74 -0.66 5.35
CA ASN A 138 -4.38 -0.29 5.71
C ASN A 138 -3.90 -1.02 6.96
N ILE A 139 -2.60 -1.25 7.01
CA ILE A 139 -1.90 -1.79 8.17
C ILE A 139 -0.89 -0.75 8.63
N LYS A 140 -0.84 -0.49 9.93
CA LYS A 140 0.24 0.24 10.60
C LYS A 140 0.90 -0.69 11.59
N ILE A 141 2.21 -0.57 11.73
CA ILE A 141 3.00 -1.45 12.60
C ILE A 141 4.11 -0.64 13.28
N TRP A 142 4.30 -0.87 14.58
CA TRP A 142 5.34 -0.21 15.37
C TRP A 142 5.73 -1.07 16.56
N GLN A 143 6.86 -0.77 17.19
CA GLN A 143 7.28 -1.39 18.43
C GLN A 143 6.66 -0.64 19.61
N LYS A 144 6.27 -1.35 20.65
CA LYS A 144 5.78 -0.72 21.90
C LYS A 144 6.82 0.25 22.45
N GLN A 145 6.35 1.38 22.97
CA GLN A 145 7.20 2.40 23.58
C GLN A 145 7.99 1.87 24.78
N ASP A 146 7.36 1.03 25.61
CA ASP A 146 7.91 0.43 26.82
C ASP A 146 8.70 -0.88 26.56
N SER A 147 8.93 -1.23 25.29
CA SER A 147 9.70 -2.43 24.93
C SER A 147 11.13 -2.36 25.44
N ASN A 148 11.57 -3.42 26.13
CA ASN A 148 12.94 -3.57 26.61
C ASN A 148 13.94 -3.94 25.50
N LEU A 149 13.43 -4.29 24.30
CA LEU A 149 14.27 -4.69 23.19
C LEU A 149 14.82 -3.46 22.46
N ASN A 150 16.00 -3.61 21.85
CA ASN A 150 16.46 -2.69 20.83
C ASN A 150 15.47 -2.67 19.67
N ASN A 151 15.58 -1.69 18.79
CA ASN A 151 14.70 -1.60 17.64
C ASN A 151 14.64 -2.91 16.85
N ILE A 152 13.43 -3.41 16.64
CA ILE A 152 13.17 -4.68 15.95
C ILE A 152 13.19 -4.42 14.45
N ASN A 153 13.99 -5.19 13.71
CA ASN A 153 13.94 -5.20 12.25
C ASN A 153 12.92 -6.25 11.81
N VAL A 154 12.01 -5.88 10.94
CA VAL A 154 11.01 -6.78 10.37
C VAL A 154 11.14 -6.84 8.85
N ASP A 155 10.86 -8.01 8.29
CA ASP A 155 10.71 -8.24 6.85
C ASP A 155 9.44 -9.07 6.64
N PHE A 156 8.29 -8.41 6.81
CA PHE A 156 6.99 -9.04 6.64
C PHE A 156 6.54 -9.03 5.19
N LYS A 157 5.88 -10.10 4.79
CA LYS A 157 5.12 -10.21 3.55
C LYS A 157 3.63 -10.13 3.85
N ILE A 158 2.94 -9.27 3.13
CA ILE A 158 1.48 -9.21 3.15
C ILE A 158 0.96 -10.19 2.11
N GLU A 159 0.12 -11.11 2.53
CA GLU A 159 -0.50 -12.12 1.67
C GLU A 159 -2.02 -12.02 1.73
N PHE A 160 -2.66 -12.29 0.62
CA PHE A 160 -4.10 -12.41 0.49
C PHE A 160 -4.43 -13.87 0.17
N LYS A 161 -5.37 -14.45 0.92
CA LYS A 161 -5.82 -15.82 0.77
C LYS A 161 -7.34 -15.85 0.72
N ILE A 162 -7.91 -16.62 -0.19
CA ILE A 162 -9.34 -16.88 -0.27
C ILE A 162 -9.64 -18.14 0.55
N ASP A 163 -10.72 -18.07 1.34
CA ASP A 163 -11.25 -19.23 2.08
C ASP A 163 -12.24 -20.02 1.22
#